data_bfa3a08946c87f4e839ab8d5618bb89b
#
_entry.id   bfa3a08946c87f4e839ab8d5618bb89b
#
_cell.length_a   1.000
_cell.length_b   1.000
_cell.length_c   1.000
_cell.angle_alpha   90.00
_cell.angle_beta   90.00
_cell.angle_gamma   90.00
#
_symmetry.space_group_name_H-M   'P 1'
#
loop_
_entity.id
_entity.type
_entity.pdbx_description
1 polymer ?
#
loop_
_entity_poly.entity_id
_entity_poly.type
_entity_poly.pdbx_seq_one_letter_code
_entity_poly.pdbx_strand_id
1 'polypeptide(L)'
;MSFEIREAAAHQVSLTSAILLYGASRQYSSSRYADFATMHPVQTNDSGAAVIGAGQPLDQRSLLALTMELSGHARIRHGLLSPDILSLGMNHVMWWVPPATRSVFFSTRGKDTVGERSGKTPHPGLIFLAQDRGLSIFAVKGKDRPVANTALYHAPYFNVWDTAKVCTGSTPLPEESIVGTMQAWQSGFFGSNFSHTNHAKVVRYEGGAHAFWTDMLDGTFKTFPTKVLVLRRKETVGKLIEQIEAGPRDE
;
A
#
# COMPACT_ATOMS: atom_id res chain seq x y z
N MET A 1 -21.70 35.97 10.84
CA MET A 1 -20.39 35.86 11.48
C MET A 1 -19.38 36.49 10.55
N SER A 2 -18.87 37.69 10.89
CA SER A 2 -17.80 38.34 10.12
C SER A 2 -16.47 37.94 10.72
N PHE A 3 -15.55 37.45 9.88
CA PHE A 3 -14.18 37.20 10.28
C PHE A 3 -13.35 38.44 10.01
N GLU A 4 -12.82 39.07 11.06
CA GLU A 4 -11.76 40.07 10.94
C GLU A 4 -10.44 39.37 10.71
N ILE A 5 -9.87 39.55 9.51
CA ILE A 5 -8.47 39.16 9.22
C ILE A 5 -7.61 40.31 9.75
N ARG A 6 -6.91 40.11 10.86
CA ARG A 6 -5.85 41.01 11.31
C ARG A 6 -4.67 40.92 10.35
N GLU A 7 -4.37 42.00 9.66
CA GLU A 7 -3.14 42.19 8.89
C GLU A 7 -1.92 42.09 9.83
N ALA A 8 -1.25 40.93 9.79
CA ALA A 8 0.13 40.80 10.23
C ALA A 8 0.98 40.88 8.97
N ALA A 9 1.86 41.88 8.85
CA ALA A 9 2.84 42.19 7.83
C ALA A 9 2.67 41.44 6.49
N ALA A 10 1.97 42.07 5.55
CA ALA A 10 1.50 41.47 4.32
C ALA A 10 2.67 41.06 3.39
N HIS A 11 3.01 39.80 3.37
CA HIS A 11 3.45 39.20 2.14
C HIS A 11 2.22 39.16 1.20
N GLN A 12 2.15 40.09 0.25
CA GLN A 12 1.10 40.04 -0.78
C GLN A 12 1.26 38.76 -1.54
N VAL A 13 0.38 37.79 -1.28
CA VAL A 13 0.32 36.56 -2.07
C VAL A 13 -0.36 36.85 -3.39
N SER A 14 0.33 36.73 -4.50
CA SER A 14 -0.22 36.90 -5.84
C SER A 14 -0.34 35.55 -6.53
N LEU A 15 -1.40 35.37 -7.31
CA LEU A 15 -1.59 34.18 -8.14
C LEU A 15 -0.61 34.27 -9.34
N THR A 16 0.37 33.35 -9.41
CA THR A 16 1.42 33.36 -10.44
C THR A 16 1.24 32.29 -11.49
N SER A 17 0.57 31.18 -11.15
CA SER A 17 0.40 30.05 -12.04
C SER A 17 -0.89 29.30 -11.77
N ALA A 18 -1.46 28.66 -12.80
CA ALA A 18 -2.59 27.76 -12.71
C ALA A 18 -2.26 26.41 -13.36
N ILE A 19 -2.72 25.31 -12.76
CA ILE A 19 -2.61 23.97 -13.34
C ILE A 19 -4.00 23.53 -13.75
N LEU A 20 -4.18 23.20 -15.03
CA LEU A 20 -5.41 22.62 -15.55
C LEU A 20 -5.22 21.13 -15.75
N LEU A 21 -6.16 20.35 -15.22
CA LEU A 21 -6.18 18.88 -15.33
C LEU A 21 -7.23 18.49 -16.38
N TYR A 22 -6.84 17.61 -17.28
CA TYR A 22 -7.68 17.11 -18.35
C TYR A 22 -7.92 15.62 -18.16
N GLY A 23 -9.16 15.20 -18.17
CA GLY A 23 -9.56 13.80 -18.08
C GLY A 23 -10.60 13.48 -19.15
N ALA A 24 -10.57 12.27 -19.70
CA ALA A 24 -11.61 11.82 -20.62
C ALA A 24 -12.96 11.75 -19.89
N SER A 25 -13.99 12.34 -20.47
CA SER A 25 -15.37 12.22 -19.98
C SER A 25 -15.88 10.81 -20.28
N ARG A 26 -15.50 9.84 -19.43
CA ARG A 26 -16.04 8.48 -19.50
C ARG A 26 -17.26 8.41 -18.58
N GLN A 27 -18.42 8.16 -19.14
CA GLN A 27 -19.73 8.14 -18.47
C GLN A 27 -19.83 7.10 -17.31
N TYR A 28 -18.82 6.22 -17.15
CA TYR A 28 -18.76 5.15 -16.14
C TYR A 28 -17.39 4.95 -15.50
N SER A 29 -16.43 5.86 -15.67
CA SER A 29 -15.12 5.72 -15.06
C SER A 29 -15.02 6.57 -13.79
N SER A 30 -14.84 5.90 -12.65
CA SER A 30 -14.47 6.53 -11.37
C SER A 30 -12.98 6.88 -11.28
N SER A 31 -12.28 6.95 -12.43
CA SER A 31 -10.88 7.36 -12.46
C SER A 31 -10.74 8.77 -11.93
N ARG A 32 -10.06 8.91 -10.80
CA ARG A 32 -9.73 10.20 -10.15
C ARG A 32 -8.49 10.84 -10.75
N TYR A 33 -7.93 10.25 -11.79
CA TYR A 33 -6.67 10.69 -12.39
C TYR A 33 -6.95 11.44 -13.68
N ALA A 34 -6.24 12.55 -13.88
CA ALA A 34 -6.24 13.28 -15.13
C ALA A 34 -5.40 12.51 -16.15
N ASP A 35 -5.82 12.55 -17.43
CA ASP A 35 -5.07 11.94 -18.55
C ASP A 35 -3.83 12.78 -18.85
N PHE A 36 -3.92 14.10 -18.74
CA PHE A 36 -2.77 15.00 -18.83
C PHE A 36 -3.05 16.32 -18.08
N ALA A 37 -2.00 17.11 -17.89
CA ALA A 37 -2.09 18.41 -17.26
C ALA A 37 -1.31 19.47 -18.03
N THR A 38 -1.74 20.73 -17.90
CA THR A 38 -1.01 21.89 -18.40
C THR A 38 -0.75 22.88 -17.28
N MET A 39 0.39 23.54 -17.33
CA MET A 39 0.73 24.67 -16.46
C MET A 39 0.63 25.98 -17.27
N HIS A 40 -0.03 26.97 -16.67
CA HIS A 40 -0.32 28.24 -17.27
C HIS A 40 0.25 29.37 -16.42
N PRO A 41 0.96 30.36 -16.97
CA PRO A 41 1.28 31.58 -16.27
C PRO A 41 -0.03 32.36 -16.03
N VAL A 42 -0.11 33.03 -14.88
CA VAL A 42 -1.21 33.96 -14.60
C VAL A 42 -0.65 35.39 -14.64
N GLN A 43 -1.32 36.25 -15.39
CA GLN A 43 -0.97 37.66 -15.54
C GLN A 43 -2.13 38.51 -15.06
N THR A 44 -1.84 39.70 -14.58
CA THR A 44 -2.86 40.68 -14.23
C THR A 44 -3.08 41.60 -15.45
N ASN A 45 -4.31 41.72 -15.90
CA ASN A 45 -4.66 42.65 -16.98
C ASN A 45 -4.77 44.10 -16.48
N ASP A 46 -5.00 45.03 -17.39
CA ASP A 46 -5.09 46.47 -17.09
C ASP A 46 -6.24 46.82 -16.12
N SER A 47 -7.24 45.98 -15.98
CA SER A 47 -8.33 46.11 -15.03
C SER A 47 -8.05 45.52 -13.64
N GLY A 48 -6.86 44.94 -13.44
CA GLY A 48 -6.48 44.28 -12.19
C GLY A 48 -6.99 42.84 -12.06
N ALA A 49 -7.63 42.29 -13.09
CA ALA A 49 -8.11 40.88 -13.08
C ALA A 49 -7.03 39.88 -13.47
N ALA A 50 -7.01 38.75 -12.78
CA ALA A 50 -6.11 37.65 -13.11
C ALA A 50 -6.58 36.95 -14.41
N VAL A 51 -5.66 36.81 -15.38
CA VAL A 51 -5.91 36.14 -16.66
C VAL A 51 -4.95 34.98 -16.82
N ILE A 52 -5.48 33.81 -17.14
CA ILE A 52 -4.70 32.61 -17.41
C ILE A 52 -4.11 32.71 -18.81
N GLY A 53 -2.80 32.67 -18.93
CA GLY A 53 -2.06 32.72 -20.19
C GLY A 53 -2.03 31.37 -20.92
N ALA A 54 -1.27 31.33 -22.02
CA ALA A 54 -1.09 30.09 -22.80
C ALA A 54 -0.42 29.01 -21.97
N GLY A 55 -1.01 27.80 -21.97
CA GLY A 55 -0.51 26.66 -21.22
C GLY A 55 0.60 25.89 -21.92
N GLN A 56 1.46 25.28 -21.12
CA GLN A 56 2.44 24.29 -21.57
C GLN A 56 2.12 22.94 -20.92
N PRO A 57 2.37 21.80 -21.61
CA PRO A 57 2.22 20.48 -20.99
C PRO A 57 3.03 20.38 -19.70
N LEU A 58 2.40 19.86 -18.64
CA LEU A 58 3.08 19.59 -17.40
C LEU A 58 3.77 18.23 -17.53
N ASP A 59 5.00 18.23 -17.95
CA ASP A 59 5.81 17.03 -18.07
C ASP A 59 6.37 16.59 -16.69
N GLN A 60 6.97 15.41 -16.66
CA GLN A 60 7.54 14.85 -15.42
C GLN A 60 8.59 15.78 -14.78
N ARG A 61 9.38 16.46 -15.59
CA ARG A 61 10.42 17.38 -15.10
C ARG A 61 9.81 18.61 -14.45
N SER A 62 8.80 19.18 -15.07
CA SER A 62 8.06 20.35 -14.56
C SER A 62 7.29 20.00 -13.29
N LEU A 63 6.69 18.80 -13.24
CA LEU A 63 6.02 18.31 -12.04
C LEU A 63 7.03 18.12 -10.87
N LEU A 64 8.20 17.54 -11.16
CA LEU A 64 9.25 17.39 -10.15
C LEU A 64 9.72 18.74 -9.63
N ALA A 65 9.98 19.71 -10.51
CA ALA A 65 10.39 21.06 -10.13
C ALA A 65 9.35 21.74 -9.24
N LEU A 66 8.06 21.68 -9.60
CA LEU A 66 6.96 22.19 -8.80
C LEU A 66 6.88 21.52 -7.43
N THR A 67 7.03 20.19 -7.40
CA THR A 67 7.04 19.42 -6.14
C THR A 67 8.20 19.86 -5.24
N MET A 68 9.39 20.07 -5.80
CA MET A 68 10.55 20.54 -5.05
C MET A 68 10.36 21.97 -4.52
N GLU A 69 9.78 22.85 -5.30
CA GLU A 69 9.46 24.23 -4.88
C GLU A 69 8.43 24.26 -3.75
N LEU A 70 7.34 23.51 -3.89
CA LEU A 70 6.31 23.40 -2.85
C LEU A 70 6.84 22.68 -1.61
N SER A 71 7.72 21.69 -1.79
CA SER A 71 8.30 20.92 -0.67
C SER A 71 9.31 21.73 0.14
N GLY A 72 9.85 22.81 -0.40
CA GLY A 72 10.65 23.79 0.36
C GLY A 72 9.84 24.40 1.52
N HIS A 73 8.52 24.45 1.41
CA HIS A 73 7.59 24.87 2.45
C HIS A 73 7.00 23.69 3.25
N ALA A 74 7.05 22.44 2.72
CA ALA A 74 6.65 21.24 3.40
C ALA A 74 7.86 20.63 4.11
N ARG A 75 7.74 20.30 5.39
CA ARG A 75 8.82 19.60 6.12
C ARG A 75 8.91 18.17 5.61
N ILE A 76 9.67 17.93 4.54
CA ILE A 76 10.03 16.58 4.13
C ILE A 76 11.02 16.06 5.18
N ARG A 77 10.62 15.00 5.88
CA ARG A 77 11.52 14.33 6.84
C ARG A 77 12.56 13.54 6.06
N HIS A 78 13.80 13.98 6.13
CA HIS A 78 14.94 13.22 5.67
C HIS A 78 15.45 12.32 6.79
N GLY A 79 15.78 11.07 6.47
CA GLY A 79 16.30 10.12 7.44
C GLY A 79 16.83 8.87 6.75
N LEU A 80 17.50 8.02 7.51
CA LEU A 80 17.92 6.71 7.03
C LEU A 80 16.67 5.84 6.82
N LEU A 81 16.59 5.18 5.68
CA LEU A 81 15.56 4.18 5.42
C LEU A 81 15.87 2.92 6.25
N SER A 82 14.83 2.33 6.83
CA SER A 82 14.95 1.02 7.48
C SER A 82 15.43 -0.01 6.45
N PRO A 83 16.34 -0.94 6.83
CA PRO A 83 16.80 -2.01 5.95
C PRO A 83 15.66 -2.95 5.51
N ASP A 84 14.52 -2.90 6.18
CA ASP A 84 13.35 -3.70 5.82
C ASP A 84 12.62 -3.16 4.58
N ILE A 85 12.82 -1.90 4.20
CA ILE A 85 12.18 -1.30 3.03
C ILE A 85 12.77 -1.92 1.76
N LEU A 86 11.89 -2.47 0.92
CA LEU A 86 12.25 -3.09 -0.36
C LEU A 86 12.00 -2.14 -1.54
N SER A 87 10.94 -1.34 -1.48
CA SER A 87 10.61 -0.31 -2.48
C SER A 87 9.84 0.82 -1.82
N LEU A 88 10.02 2.02 -2.33
CA LEU A 88 9.38 3.24 -1.87
C LEU A 88 9.05 4.12 -3.07
N GLY A 89 7.82 4.60 -3.15
CA GLY A 89 7.34 5.54 -4.15
C GLY A 89 6.40 6.57 -3.57
N MET A 90 5.81 7.41 -4.40
CA MET A 90 4.92 8.49 -3.96
C MET A 90 3.62 7.96 -3.32
N ASN A 91 3.12 6.83 -3.80
CA ASN A 91 1.84 6.24 -3.38
C ASN A 91 1.98 4.84 -2.81
N HIS A 92 3.20 4.34 -2.60
CA HIS A 92 3.42 3.01 -2.05
C HIS A 92 4.62 2.93 -1.13
N VAL A 93 4.57 1.99 -0.21
CA VAL A 93 5.71 1.48 0.53
C VAL A 93 5.64 -0.05 0.54
N MET A 94 6.74 -0.70 0.18
CA MET A 94 6.90 -2.14 0.24
C MET A 94 8.02 -2.49 1.21
N TRP A 95 7.74 -3.38 2.14
CA TRP A 95 8.72 -3.78 3.15
C TRP A 95 8.65 -5.26 3.50
N TRP A 96 9.75 -5.76 3.98
CA TRP A 96 9.89 -7.12 4.44
C TRP A 96 9.69 -7.22 5.95
N VAL A 97 9.00 -8.26 6.35
CA VAL A 97 8.78 -8.62 7.75
C VAL A 97 9.37 -10.02 7.96
N PRO A 98 10.47 -10.16 8.73
CA PRO A 98 11.15 -11.44 8.90
C PRO A 98 10.27 -12.49 9.59
N PRO A 99 10.60 -13.79 9.41
CA PRO A 99 9.95 -14.86 10.16
C PRO A 99 10.02 -14.61 11.66
N ALA A 100 8.90 -14.76 12.36
CA ALA A 100 8.84 -14.58 13.80
C ALA A 100 7.62 -15.28 14.39
N THR A 101 7.61 -15.47 15.71
CA THR A 101 6.40 -15.88 16.43
C THR A 101 5.51 -14.65 16.66
N ARG A 102 4.24 -14.73 16.25
CA ARG A 102 3.25 -13.64 16.37
C ARG A 102 1.90 -14.18 16.81
N SER A 103 1.10 -13.33 17.39
CA SER A 103 -0.30 -13.64 17.70
C SER A 103 -1.13 -13.72 16.44
N VAL A 104 -2.10 -14.64 16.43
CA VAL A 104 -3.17 -14.76 15.44
C VAL A 104 -4.50 -14.87 16.16
N PHE A 105 -5.54 -14.37 15.53
CA PHE A 105 -6.89 -14.38 16.06
C PHE A 105 -7.82 -14.94 15.00
N PHE A 106 -8.52 -16.02 15.32
CA PHE A 106 -9.51 -16.65 14.45
C PHE A 106 -10.91 -16.52 15.04
N SER A 107 -11.87 -16.21 14.18
CA SER A 107 -13.29 -16.24 14.48
C SER A 107 -14.00 -16.86 13.28
N THR A 108 -13.91 -18.19 13.18
CA THR A 108 -14.49 -18.98 12.08
C THR A 108 -15.70 -19.74 12.54
N ARG A 109 -16.68 -19.94 11.65
CA ARG A 109 -17.92 -20.66 11.95
C ARG A 109 -18.02 -21.91 11.07
N GLY A 110 -18.65 -22.95 11.62
CA GLY A 110 -18.88 -24.20 10.92
C GLY A 110 -18.13 -25.39 11.53
N LYS A 111 -18.53 -26.58 11.11
CA LYS A 111 -17.86 -27.83 11.50
C LYS A 111 -16.48 -27.90 10.81
N ASP A 112 -15.50 -28.51 11.50
CA ASP A 112 -14.15 -28.71 10.99
C ASP A 112 -13.39 -27.41 10.64
N THR A 113 -13.75 -26.29 11.34
CA THR A 113 -13.05 -25.01 11.22
C THR A 113 -12.13 -24.76 12.43
N VAL A 114 -11.29 -23.71 12.34
CA VAL A 114 -10.43 -23.28 13.49
C VAL A 114 -11.27 -22.88 14.70
N GLY A 115 -12.49 -22.35 14.47
CA GLY A 115 -13.35 -21.83 15.53
C GLY A 115 -12.94 -20.45 16.05
N GLU A 116 -13.35 -20.14 17.28
CA GLU A 116 -12.88 -18.94 18.00
C GLU A 116 -11.63 -19.30 18.80
N ARG A 117 -10.47 -19.05 18.21
CA ARG A 117 -9.18 -19.37 18.81
C ARG A 117 -8.16 -18.27 18.56
N SER A 118 -7.31 -18.05 19.52
CA SER A 118 -6.15 -17.18 19.38
C SER A 118 -4.92 -17.83 20.00
N GLY A 119 -3.75 -17.44 19.55
CA GLY A 119 -2.51 -17.97 20.10
C GLY A 119 -1.30 -17.36 19.42
N LYS A 120 -0.11 -17.68 19.95
CA LYS A 120 1.16 -17.33 19.33
C LYS A 120 1.66 -18.50 18.50
N THR A 121 1.89 -18.26 17.22
CA THR A 121 2.38 -19.26 16.27
C THR A 121 3.60 -18.75 15.52
N PRO A 122 4.48 -19.61 14.99
CA PRO A 122 5.52 -19.19 14.06
C PRO A 122 4.91 -18.73 12.73
N HIS A 123 5.45 -17.66 12.14
CA HIS A 123 5.04 -17.10 10.87
C HIS A 123 6.19 -17.12 9.86
N PRO A 124 5.91 -17.22 8.55
CA PRO A 124 6.95 -17.12 7.52
C PRO A 124 7.47 -15.69 7.39
N GLY A 125 8.52 -15.49 6.59
CA GLY A 125 8.85 -14.17 6.07
C GLY A 125 7.73 -13.65 5.20
N LEU A 126 7.41 -12.37 5.34
CA LEU A 126 6.31 -11.72 4.62
C LEU A 126 6.81 -10.45 3.94
N ILE A 127 6.22 -10.15 2.81
CA ILE A 127 6.34 -8.84 2.15
C ILE A 127 4.98 -8.17 2.22
N PHE A 128 4.96 -6.97 2.77
CA PHE A 128 3.83 -6.07 2.81
C PHE A 128 4.00 -5.02 1.73
N LEU A 129 2.93 -4.72 1.02
CA LEU A 129 2.83 -3.63 0.06
C LEU A 129 1.58 -2.82 0.41
N ALA A 130 1.79 -1.64 0.98
CA ALA A 130 0.73 -0.64 1.12
C ALA A 130 0.76 0.27 -0.09
N GLN A 131 -0.37 0.37 -0.79
CA GLN A 131 -0.53 1.18 -2.00
C GLN A 131 -1.99 1.61 -2.14
N ASP A 132 -2.23 2.86 -2.52
CA ASP A 132 -3.56 3.39 -2.84
C ASP A 132 -4.63 3.05 -1.77
N ARG A 133 -4.28 3.21 -0.49
CA ARG A 133 -5.12 2.87 0.69
C ARG A 133 -5.45 1.38 0.80
N GLY A 134 -4.73 0.52 0.08
CA GLY A 134 -4.86 -0.92 0.13
C GLY A 134 -3.62 -1.59 0.67
N LEU A 135 -3.77 -2.83 1.10
CA LEU A 135 -2.69 -3.67 1.58
C LEU A 135 -2.64 -4.97 0.79
N SER A 136 -1.47 -5.32 0.30
CA SER A 136 -1.19 -6.63 -0.27
C SER A 136 -0.10 -7.33 0.53
N ILE A 137 -0.22 -8.65 0.68
CA ILE A 137 0.74 -9.44 1.46
C ILE A 137 1.15 -10.69 0.69
N PHE A 138 2.45 -10.91 0.65
CA PHE A 138 3.06 -12.09 0.04
C PHE A 138 3.89 -12.83 1.07
N ALA A 139 4.02 -14.14 0.95
CA ALA A 139 4.96 -14.90 1.74
C ALA A 139 6.26 -15.15 0.97
N VAL A 140 7.36 -15.25 1.70
CA VAL A 140 8.67 -15.63 1.19
C VAL A 140 9.28 -16.74 2.04
N LYS A 141 10.13 -17.55 1.43
CA LYS A 141 10.91 -18.57 2.13
C LYS A 141 12.25 -18.00 2.59
N GLY A 142 12.78 -18.56 3.67
CA GLY A 142 14.05 -18.14 4.24
C GLY A 142 13.89 -17.06 5.31
N LYS A 143 15.02 -16.72 5.90
CA LYS A 143 15.14 -15.74 6.99
C LYS A 143 15.92 -14.48 6.58
N ASP A 144 16.48 -14.51 5.39
CA ASP A 144 17.29 -13.42 4.88
C ASP A 144 16.41 -12.40 4.14
N ARG A 145 16.88 -11.15 4.08
CA ARG A 145 16.19 -10.08 3.37
C ARG A 145 15.97 -10.46 1.91
N PRO A 146 14.74 -10.36 1.37
CA PRO A 146 14.45 -10.65 -0.03
C PRO A 146 15.27 -9.79 -1.00
N VAL A 147 15.57 -10.36 -2.15
CA VAL A 147 16.23 -9.71 -3.30
C VAL A 147 15.34 -9.81 -4.54
N ALA A 148 15.69 -9.14 -5.63
CA ALA A 148 14.83 -9.04 -6.82
C ALA A 148 14.37 -10.40 -7.39
N ASN A 149 15.20 -11.42 -7.34
CA ASN A 149 14.86 -12.77 -7.83
C ASN A 149 14.15 -13.66 -6.77
N THR A 150 13.89 -13.15 -5.56
CA THR A 150 13.17 -13.91 -4.53
C THR A 150 11.76 -14.21 -5.00
N ALA A 151 11.41 -15.51 -5.02
CA ALA A 151 10.09 -15.99 -5.44
C ALA A 151 9.01 -15.62 -4.41
N LEU A 152 7.84 -15.23 -4.88
CA LEU A 152 6.68 -14.91 -4.08
C LEU A 152 5.74 -16.10 -3.93
N TYR A 153 5.14 -16.21 -2.76
CA TYR A 153 4.16 -17.21 -2.41
C TYR A 153 2.87 -16.55 -1.93
N HIS A 154 1.74 -17.25 -2.06
CA HIS A 154 0.51 -16.80 -1.42
C HIS A 154 0.74 -16.69 0.09
N ALA A 155 0.28 -15.58 0.67
CA ALA A 155 0.33 -15.41 2.11
C ALA A 155 -0.65 -16.40 2.78
N PRO A 156 -0.22 -17.17 3.79
CA PRO A 156 -0.99 -18.29 4.34
C PRO A 156 -2.09 -17.85 5.31
N TYR A 157 -2.83 -16.78 4.98
CA TYR A 157 -3.84 -16.17 5.85
C TYR A 157 -5.21 -16.13 5.17
N PHE A 158 -6.26 -16.22 5.96
CA PHE A 158 -7.63 -16.30 5.49
C PHE A 158 -8.10 -15.02 4.79
N ASN A 159 -7.80 -13.86 5.40
CA ASN A 159 -8.26 -12.56 4.90
C ASN A 159 -7.46 -12.04 3.68
N VAL A 160 -6.69 -12.89 3.02
CA VAL A 160 -5.91 -12.52 1.84
C VAL A 160 -6.53 -13.17 0.61
N TRP A 161 -6.78 -12.39 -0.45
CA TRP A 161 -7.26 -12.88 -1.74
C TRP A 161 -6.15 -13.55 -2.55
N ASP A 162 -6.49 -14.28 -3.58
CA ASP A 162 -5.48 -14.88 -4.49
C ASP A 162 -4.67 -13.81 -5.24
N THR A 163 -5.21 -12.61 -5.39
CA THR A 163 -4.50 -11.41 -5.88
C THR A 163 -3.46 -10.86 -4.89
N ALA A 164 -3.35 -11.45 -3.69
CA ALA A 164 -2.58 -10.98 -2.54
C ALA A 164 -3.18 -9.77 -1.80
N LYS A 165 -4.24 -9.15 -2.27
CA LYS A 165 -4.94 -8.07 -1.55
C LYS A 165 -5.53 -8.59 -0.24
N VAL A 166 -5.41 -7.78 0.81
CA VAL A 166 -6.02 -8.06 2.12
C VAL A 166 -7.47 -7.61 2.12
N CYS A 167 -8.37 -8.48 2.56
CA CYS A 167 -9.73 -8.10 2.91
C CYS A 167 -9.69 -7.42 4.28
N THR A 168 -9.87 -6.13 4.30
CA THR A 168 -9.71 -5.31 5.52
C THR A 168 -10.95 -5.33 6.41
N GLY A 169 -12.12 -5.66 5.84
CA GLY A 169 -13.38 -5.65 6.58
C GLY A 169 -13.59 -4.32 7.31
N SER A 170 -13.84 -4.38 8.61
CA SER A 170 -13.99 -3.22 9.51
C SER A 170 -12.68 -2.85 10.24
N THR A 171 -11.55 -3.47 9.90
CA THR A 171 -10.28 -3.16 10.54
C THR A 171 -9.84 -1.74 10.19
N PRO A 172 -9.59 -0.86 11.17
CA PRO A 172 -9.08 0.47 10.90
C PRO A 172 -7.64 0.35 10.38
N LEU A 173 -7.43 0.76 9.14
CA LEU A 173 -6.12 0.79 8.50
C LEU A 173 -5.70 2.25 8.25
N PRO A 174 -4.39 2.51 8.15
CA PRO A 174 -3.90 3.82 7.79
C PRO A 174 -4.45 4.28 6.44
N GLU A 175 -4.70 5.58 6.29
CA GLU A 175 -5.10 6.16 5.01
C GLU A 175 -3.91 6.40 4.09
N GLU A 176 -2.71 6.52 4.64
CA GLU A 176 -1.48 6.81 3.93
C GLU A 176 -0.60 5.57 3.77
N SER A 177 0.04 5.47 2.62
CA SER A 177 0.99 4.39 2.28
C SER A 177 2.42 4.90 2.33
N ILE A 178 2.85 5.37 3.49
CA ILE A 178 4.17 5.96 3.74
C ILE A 178 4.97 5.15 4.77
N VAL A 179 6.26 5.39 4.83
CA VAL A 179 7.18 4.70 5.78
C VAL A 179 6.71 4.83 7.23
N GLY A 180 6.20 6.00 7.62
CA GLY A 180 5.70 6.25 8.99
C GLY A 180 4.50 5.42 9.40
N THR A 181 3.77 4.82 8.46
CA THR A 181 2.57 4.01 8.73
C THR A 181 2.81 2.50 8.65
N MET A 182 4.02 2.03 8.29
CA MET A 182 4.33 0.61 8.11
C MET A 182 3.93 -0.24 9.34
N GLN A 183 4.26 0.22 10.55
CA GLN A 183 3.93 -0.50 11.77
C GLN A 183 2.42 -0.54 12.03
N ALA A 184 1.69 0.53 11.71
CA ALA A 184 0.24 0.57 11.86
C ALA A 184 -0.45 -0.41 10.88
N TRP A 185 0.05 -0.52 9.63
CA TRP A 185 -0.40 -1.52 8.66
C TRP A 185 -0.18 -2.95 9.17
N GLN A 186 1.02 -3.25 9.72
CA GLN A 186 1.30 -4.57 10.30
C GLN A 186 0.38 -4.88 11.49
N SER A 187 0.24 -3.92 12.41
CA SER A 187 -0.60 -4.09 13.60
C SER A 187 -2.06 -4.29 13.24
N GLY A 188 -2.58 -3.55 12.26
CA GLY A 188 -3.94 -3.73 11.74
C GLY A 188 -4.15 -5.13 11.16
N PHE A 189 -3.19 -5.62 10.36
CA PHE A 189 -3.28 -6.95 9.78
C PHE A 189 -3.22 -8.07 10.83
N PHE A 190 -2.17 -8.09 11.66
CA PHE A 190 -1.98 -9.16 12.66
C PHE A 190 -2.98 -9.09 13.81
N GLY A 191 -3.56 -7.91 14.08
CA GLY A 191 -4.62 -7.72 15.07
C GLY A 191 -6.02 -8.01 14.54
N SER A 192 -6.18 -8.28 13.23
CA SER A 192 -7.48 -8.61 12.66
C SER A 192 -7.91 -10.04 12.96
N ASN A 193 -9.23 -10.27 13.02
CA ASN A 193 -9.79 -11.61 13.11
C ASN A 193 -9.83 -12.28 11.74
N PHE A 194 -9.22 -13.45 11.63
CA PHE A 194 -9.29 -14.30 10.45
C PHE A 194 -10.59 -15.12 10.47
N SER A 195 -11.54 -14.79 9.61
CA SER A 195 -12.90 -15.33 9.69
C SER A 195 -13.20 -16.40 8.65
N HIS A 196 -12.69 -16.28 7.42
CA HIS A 196 -12.92 -17.21 6.32
C HIS A 196 -11.82 -17.12 5.28
N THR A 197 -11.60 -18.20 4.53
CA THR A 197 -10.63 -18.24 3.44
C THR A 197 -11.20 -17.55 2.21
N ASN A 198 -10.44 -16.58 1.66
CA ASN A 198 -10.85 -15.84 0.47
C ASN A 198 -10.50 -16.55 -0.85
N HIS A 199 -9.70 -17.62 -0.78
CA HIS A 199 -9.36 -18.46 -1.95
C HIS A 199 -8.88 -19.85 -1.51
N ALA A 200 -8.89 -20.81 -2.45
CA ALA A 200 -8.53 -22.20 -2.17
C ALA A 200 -7.01 -22.47 -2.02
N LYS A 201 -6.16 -21.54 -2.45
CA LYS A 201 -4.69 -21.70 -2.48
C LYS A 201 -3.99 -21.11 -1.26
N VAL A 202 -4.64 -21.06 -0.10
CA VAL A 202 -4.04 -20.48 1.11
C VAL A 202 -2.79 -21.24 1.51
N VAL A 203 -2.89 -22.58 1.59
CA VAL A 203 -1.77 -23.48 1.92
C VAL A 203 -1.89 -24.80 1.18
N ARG A 204 -0.77 -25.51 1.04
CA ARG A 204 -0.73 -26.91 0.63
C ARG A 204 -0.58 -27.78 1.88
N TYR A 205 -1.70 -28.19 2.45
CA TYR A 205 -1.74 -28.99 3.67
C TYR A 205 -2.90 -30.01 3.61
N GLU A 206 -2.70 -31.17 4.19
CA GLU A 206 -3.77 -32.15 4.33
C GLU A 206 -4.88 -31.61 5.22
N GLY A 207 -6.13 -31.70 4.82
CA GLY A 207 -7.25 -31.04 5.51
C GLY A 207 -7.35 -29.53 5.28
N GLY A 208 -6.45 -28.93 4.45
CA GLY A 208 -6.54 -27.54 4.01
C GLY A 208 -6.11 -26.50 5.05
N ALA A 209 -6.55 -25.27 4.83
CA ALA A 209 -6.11 -24.13 5.65
C ALA A 209 -6.61 -24.18 7.09
N HIS A 210 -7.81 -24.71 7.32
CA HIS A 210 -8.37 -24.84 8.68
C HIS A 210 -7.57 -25.85 9.50
N ALA A 211 -7.30 -27.05 8.97
CA ALA A 211 -6.49 -28.06 9.64
C ALA A 211 -5.08 -27.54 9.90
N PHE A 212 -4.47 -26.86 8.92
CA PHE A 212 -3.16 -26.26 9.08
C PHE A 212 -3.09 -25.27 10.27
N TRP A 213 -4.03 -24.33 10.34
CA TRP A 213 -4.01 -23.33 11.41
C TRP A 213 -4.42 -23.91 12.78
N THR A 214 -5.22 -24.96 12.79
CA THR A 214 -5.49 -25.74 14.01
C THR A 214 -4.20 -26.35 14.55
N ASP A 215 -3.43 -27.06 13.71
CA ASP A 215 -2.16 -27.68 14.10
C ASP A 215 -1.10 -26.62 14.49
N MET A 216 -1.10 -25.44 13.84
CA MET A 216 -0.23 -24.32 14.23
C MET A 216 -0.56 -23.84 15.64
N LEU A 217 -1.83 -23.68 15.97
CA LEU A 217 -2.30 -23.24 17.30
C LEU A 217 -2.11 -24.31 18.39
N ASP A 218 -2.17 -25.57 18.00
CA ASP A 218 -1.88 -26.71 18.90
C ASP A 218 -0.39 -26.91 19.15
N GLY A 219 0.48 -26.10 18.50
CA GLY A 219 1.91 -26.13 18.70
C GLY A 219 2.63 -27.28 18.01
N THR A 220 2.00 -27.92 17.02
CA THR A 220 2.58 -29.00 16.21
C THR A 220 3.88 -28.55 15.54
N PHE A 221 4.00 -27.27 15.20
CA PHE A 221 5.16 -26.73 14.52
C PHE A 221 5.91 -25.72 15.39
N LYS A 222 7.18 -25.98 15.68
CA LYS A 222 8.07 -25.04 16.38
C LYS A 222 8.56 -23.88 15.49
N THR A 223 8.58 -24.11 14.18
CA THR A 223 8.92 -23.12 13.14
C THR A 223 7.90 -23.21 12.02
N PHE A 224 7.69 -22.12 11.27
CA PHE A 224 6.75 -22.14 10.16
C PHE A 224 7.18 -23.16 9.09
N PRO A 225 6.33 -24.15 8.74
CA PRO A 225 6.66 -25.20 7.79
C PRO A 225 6.57 -24.66 6.34
N THR A 226 7.64 -24.05 5.82
CA THR A 226 7.63 -23.34 4.51
C THR A 226 7.23 -24.21 3.32
N LYS A 227 7.22 -25.56 3.46
CA LYS A 227 6.75 -26.50 2.43
C LYS A 227 5.25 -26.36 2.12
N VAL A 228 4.46 -25.81 3.05
CA VAL A 228 3.02 -25.59 2.85
C VAL A 228 2.71 -24.38 1.98
N LEU A 229 3.68 -23.49 1.77
CA LEU A 229 3.50 -22.27 0.96
C LEU A 229 3.23 -22.64 -0.51
N VAL A 230 2.22 -22.00 -1.09
CA VAL A 230 1.84 -22.17 -2.49
C VAL A 230 2.51 -21.10 -3.33
N LEU A 231 3.32 -21.54 -4.29
CA LEU A 231 4.10 -20.64 -5.16
C LEU A 231 3.19 -19.82 -6.07
N ARG A 232 3.43 -18.53 -6.14
CA ARG A 232 2.89 -17.64 -7.17
C ARG A 232 3.77 -17.74 -8.40
N ARG A 233 3.31 -18.49 -9.41
CA ARG A 233 4.14 -18.84 -10.57
C ARG A 233 4.58 -17.58 -11.32
N LYS A 234 5.89 -17.50 -11.63
CA LYS A 234 6.54 -16.41 -12.38
C LYS A 234 6.55 -15.05 -11.64
N GLU A 235 6.13 -14.98 -10.38
CA GLU A 235 6.17 -13.77 -9.58
C GLU A 235 7.41 -13.76 -8.69
N THR A 236 8.16 -12.66 -8.75
CA THR A 236 9.32 -12.36 -7.91
C THR A 236 9.20 -10.94 -7.37
N VAL A 237 10.02 -10.62 -6.37
CA VAL A 237 10.06 -9.26 -5.80
C VAL A 237 10.34 -8.22 -6.88
N GLY A 238 11.33 -8.47 -7.77
CA GLY A 238 11.66 -7.54 -8.86
C GLY A 238 10.50 -7.32 -9.82
N LYS A 239 9.81 -8.39 -10.24
CA LYS A 239 8.63 -8.26 -11.10
C LYS A 239 7.47 -7.54 -10.43
N LEU A 240 7.30 -7.71 -9.12
CA LEU A 240 6.29 -6.96 -8.36
C LEU A 240 6.62 -5.45 -8.38
N ILE A 241 7.89 -5.08 -8.22
CA ILE A 241 8.33 -3.68 -8.30
C ILE A 241 8.08 -3.13 -9.72
N GLU A 242 8.48 -3.86 -10.76
CA GLU A 242 8.23 -3.49 -12.17
C GLU A 242 6.73 -3.26 -12.45
N GLN A 243 5.85 -4.08 -11.88
CA GLN A 243 4.39 -3.93 -12.02
C GLN A 243 3.87 -2.67 -11.32
N ILE A 244 4.41 -2.33 -10.15
CA ILE A 244 4.05 -1.11 -9.43
C ILE A 244 4.48 0.13 -10.23
N GLU A 245 5.69 0.10 -10.81
CA GLU A 245 6.23 1.20 -11.62
C GLU A 245 5.46 1.39 -12.92
N ALA A 246 5.01 0.30 -13.54
CA ALA A 246 4.23 0.35 -14.78
C ALA A 246 2.82 0.95 -14.59
N GLY A 247 2.33 1.03 -13.35
CA GLY A 247 0.98 1.48 -13.05
C GLY A 247 -0.12 0.50 -13.47
N PRO A 248 -1.39 0.87 -13.31
CA PRO A 248 -2.51 0.06 -13.79
C PRO A 248 -2.44 -0.04 -15.31
N ARG A 249 -2.50 -1.27 -15.84
CA ARG A 249 -2.68 -1.48 -17.28
C ARG A 249 -4.11 -1.11 -17.63
N ASP A 250 -4.26 -0.22 -18.60
CA ASP A 250 -5.57 0.01 -19.23
C ASP A 250 -6.01 -1.30 -19.92
N GLU A 251 -6.99 -1.99 -19.32
CA GLU A 251 -7.73 -3.09 -19.94
C GLU A 251 -8.99 -2.54 -20.64
#